data_9b4dea8a87232fdb27587eb83e6ffdd9
#
_entry.id   9b4dea8a87232fdb27587eb83e6ffdd9
#
_cell.length_a   1.000
_cell.length_b   1.000
_cell.length_c   1.000
_cell.angle_alpha   90.00
_cell.angle_beta   90.00
_cell.angle_gamma   90.00
#
_symmetry.space_group_name_H-M   'P 1'
#
loop_
_entity.id
_entity.type
_entity.pdbx_description
1 polymer ?
#
loop_
_entity_poly.entity_id
_entity_poly.type
_entity_poly.pdbx_seq_one_letter_code
_entity_poly.pdbx_strand_id
1 'polypeptide(L)'
;MVCAAQRTAATPPIEGPDPAPRWTLPRLVGWVRERFGLVCCRETIRTVLHRRKLSWKKAKKLLGRADPEQRQAFIEQLQSVLEGAQRDQHLVVFLDEAHIHQDADLGYGWAERGQRLWIASSSPRLSARVSFYGLYLYNEGQVRLWPYPRANGDHTIDVLRRLRAEFPSEALIVLWDGAPY
;
A
#
# COMPACT_ATOMS: atom_id res chain seq x y z
N MET A 1 21.54 23.55 18.82
CA MET A 1 21.66 23.48 17.35
C MET A 1 21.24 22.13 16.78
N VAL A 2 21.78 20.99 17.20
CA VAL A 2 21.46 19.65 16.68
C VAL A 2 19.99 19.26 16.92
N CYS A 3 19.41 19.61 18.08
CA CYS A 3 17.97 19.34 18.38
C CYS A 3 17.00 20.11 17.48
N ALA A 4 17.37 21.33 17.03
CA ALA A 4 16.55 22.13 16.13
C ALA A 4 16.49 21.48 14.74
N ALA A 5 17.63 21.04 14.19
CA ALA A 5 17.69 20.38 12.90
C ALA A 5 16.89 19.04 12.88
N GLN A 6 16.86 18.31 14.00
CA GLN A 6 16.11 17.08 14.12
C GLN A 6 14.59 17.31 14.12
N ARG A 7 14.12 18.30 14.88
CA ARG A 7 12.69 18.68 14.89
C ARG A 7 12.25 19.19 13.53
N THR A 8 13.06 20.02 12.90
CA THR A 8 12.79 20.57 11.57
C THR A 8 12.72 19.48 10.49
N ALA A 9 13.60 18.46 10.54
CA ALA A 9 13.57 17.37 9.56
C ALA A 9 12.33 16.46 9.67
N ALA A 10 11.71 16.40 10.86
CA ALA A 10 10.47 15.64 11.10
C ALA A 10 9.20 16.43 10.71
N THR A 11 9.28 17.75 10.63
CA THR A 11 8.16 18.63 10.25
C THR A 11 8.32 19.05 8.79
N PRO A 12 7.25 19.03 7.96
CA PRO A 12 7.34 19.52 6.59
C PRO A 12 7.82 20.98 6.52
N PRO A 13 8.60 21.37 5.51
CA PRO A 13 9.00 22.76 5.30
C PRO A 13 7.79 23.56 4.78
N ILE A 14 6.95 24.05 5.69
CA ILE A 14 5.72 24.80 5.37
C ILE A 14 6.03 26.29 5.10
N GLU A 15 7.14 26.79 5.64
CA GLU A 15 7.53 28.19 5.54
C GLU A 15 8.73 28.36 4.61
N GLY A 16 8.53 28.99 3.48
CA GLY A 16 9.56 29.35 2.50
C GLY A 16 8.98 29.64 1.12
N PRO A 17 9.76 30.27 0.23
CA PRO A 17 9.31 30.63 -1.11
C PRO A 17 8.97 29.44 -2.02
N ASP A 18 9.32 28.22 -1.61
CA ASP A 18 9.00 26.98 -2.30
C ASP A 18 8.54 25.91 -1.28
N PRO A 19 7.24 25.88 -0.94
CA PRO A 19 6.69 24.93 0.03
C PRO A 19 6.75 23.51 -0.55
N ALA A 20 7.76 22.76 -0.18
CA ALA A 20 7.85 21.35 -0.57
C ALA A 20 7.45 20.44 0.58
N PRO A 21 6.74 19.35 0.27
CA PRO A 21 6.22 18.42 1.27
C PRO A 21 7.32 17.62 1.99
N ARG A 22 8.61 17.80 1.63
CA ARG A 22 9.70 16.99 2.15
C ARG A 22 11.01 17.74 2.30
N TRP A 23 11.74 17.43 3.38
CA TRP A 23 13.11 17.85 3.55
C TRP A 23 14.07 16.94 2.76
N THR A 24 14.86 17.54 1.87
CA THR A 24 15.98 16.89 1.18
C THR A 24 17.30 17.38 1.75
N LEU A 25 18.39 16.64 1.55
CA LEU A 25 19.72 17.08 2.02
C LEU A 25 20.11 18.47 1.49
N PRO A 26 19.91 18.81 0.19
CA PRO A 26 20.19 20.18 -0.28
C PRO A 26 19.40 21.26 0.46
N ARG A 27 18.12 21.02 0.72
CA ARG A 27 17.28 21.98 1.46
C ARG A 27 17.73 22.16 2.91
N LEU A 28 18.11 21.05 3.57
CA LEU A 28 18.67 21.11 4.94
C LEU A 28 20.00 21.87 4.98
N VAL A 29 20.86 21.71 3.97
CA VAL A 29 22.10 22.49 3.86
C VAL A 29 21.79 23.98 3.72
N GLY A 30 20.86 24.37 2.83
CA GLY A 30 20.42 25.75 2.67
C GLY A 30 19.85 26.31 3.98
N TRP A 31 18.92 25.59 4.60
CA TRP A 31 18.30 26.00 5.85
C TRP A 31 19.30 26.18 7.00
N VAL A 32 20.29 25.28 7.15
CA VAL A 32 21.35 25.40 8.16
C VAL A 32 22.20 26.63 7.91
N ARG A 33 22.53 26.91 6.64
CA ARG A 33 23.29 28.11 6.26
C ARG A 33 22.53 29.39 6.61
N GLU A 34 21.26 29.46 6.22
CA GLU A 34 20.40 30.63 6.45
C GLU A 34 20.13 30.87 7.94
N ARG A 35 19.84 29.80 8.68
CA ARG A 35 19.40 29.91 10.07
C ARG A 35 20.53 30.05 11.07
N PHE A 36 21.72 29.48 10.78
CA PHE A 36 22.84 29.42 11.71
C PHE A 36 24.14 29.99 11.15
N GLY A 37 24.16 30.47 9.90
CA GLY A 37 25.36 30.98 9.24
C GLY A 37 26.44 29.92 8.99
N LEU A 38 26.11 28.63 9.10
CA LEU A 38 27.06 27.52 9.00
C LEU A 38 27.11 26.95 7.58
N VAL A 39 28.30 26.88 7.01
CA VAL A 39 28.54 26.21 5.74
C VAL A 39 28.89 24.75 6.00
N CYS A 40 28.09 23.83 5.50
CA CYS A 40 28.32 22.39 5.63
C CYS A 40 27.98 21.66 4.33
N CYS A 41 28.58 20.51 4.09
CA CYS A 41 28.26 19.67 2.94
C CYS A 41 27.07 18.72 3.23
N ARG A 42 26.51 18.12 2.18
CA ARG A 42 25.39 17.17 2.27
C ARG A 42 25.71 15.98 3.16
N GLU A 43 26.96 15.49 3.10
CA GLU A 43 27.41 14.33 3.86
C GLU A 43 27.48 14.61 5.36
N THR A 44 27.85 15.85 5.74
CA THR A 44 27.78 16.29 7.14
C THR A 44 26.37 16.21 7.67
N ILE A 45 25.39 16.74 6.93
CA ILE A 45 23.98 16.68 7.32
C ILE A 45 23.51 15.22 7.40
N ARG A 46 23.81 14.41 6.42
CA ARG A 46 23.46 12.98 6.40
C ARG A 46 24.01 12.24 7.63
N THR A 47 25.28 12.44 7.96
CA THR A 47 25.93 11.84 9.14
C THR A 47 25.22 12.26 10.42
N VAL A 48 24.88 13.55 10.56
CA VAL A 48 24.12 14.06 11.73
C VAL A 48 22.77 13.40 11.83
N LEU A 49 22.01 13.29 10.72
CA LEU A 49 20.70 12.63 10.70
C LEU A 49 20.82 11.15 11.11
N HIS A 50 21.79 10.41 10.56
CA HIS A 50 22.02 9.00 10.91
C HIS A 50 22.40 8.82 12.39
N ARG A 51 23.28 9.66 12.94
CA ARG A 51 23.61 9.66 14.38
C ARG A 51 22.36 9.87 15.25
N ARG A 52 21.34 10.58 14.72
CA ARG A 52 20.03 10.81 15.34
C ARG A 52 19.00 9.75 14.99
N LYS A 53 19.43 8.59 14.43
CA LYS A 53 18.58 7.46 14.05
C LYS A 53 17.50 7.82 13.01
N LEU A 54 17.69 8.91 12.25
CA LEU A 54 16.85 9.26 11.09
C LEU A 54 17.40 8.57 9.85
N SER A 55 16.53 8.00 9.04
CA SER A 55 16.87 7.35 7.78
C SER A 55 15.99 7.89 6.66
N TRP A 56 16.52 7.90 5.44
CA TRP A 56 15.75 8.24 4.25
C TRP A 56 14.79 7.11 3.94
N LYS A 57 13.47 7.39 3.95
CA LYS A 57 12.41 6.38 3.71
C LYS A 57 11.50 6.84 2.59
N LYS A 58 10.97 5.89 1.83
CA LYS A 58 9.89 6.15 0.88
C LYS A 58 8.64 6.57 1.67
N ALA A 59 8.09 7.74 1.35
CA ALA A 59 6.85 8.18 1.96
C ALA A 59 5.70 7.24 1.55
N LYS A 60 4.89 6.86 2.54
CA LYS A 60 3.62 6.18 2.29
C LYS A 60 2.51 7.23 2.28
N LYS A 61 1.54 7.07 1.40
CA LYS A 61 0.34 7.91 1.41
C LYS A 61 -0.43 7.64 2.69
N LEU A 62 -0.68 8.67 3.48
CA LEU A 62 -1.68 8.61 4.54
C LEU A 62 -3.01 9.04 3.90
N LEU A 63 -4.02 8.22 4.02
CA LEU A 63 -5.36 8.56 3.54
C LEU A 63 -5.91 9.68 4.44
N GLY A 64 -5.81 10.92 3.97
CA GLY A 64 -6.22 12.12 4.73
C GLY A 64 -7.75 12.21 4.98
N ARG A 65 -8.53 11.27 4.40
CA ARG A 65 -9.98 11.15 4.59
C ARG A 65 -10.36 9.99 5.51
N ALA A 66 -9.39 9.25 6.06
CA ALA A 66 -9.69 8.19 7.01
C ALA A 66 -10.18 8.81 8.32
N ASP A 67 -11.43 8.57 8.66
CA ASP A 67 -12.02 8.93 9.94
C ASP A 67 -11.50 7.96 11.02
N PRO A 68 -10.77 8.44 12.04
CA PRO A 68 -10.24 7.59 13.09
C PRO A 68 -11.32 6.88 13.90
N GLU A 69 -12.48 7.50 14.10
CA GLU A 69 -13.58 6.93 14.86
C GLU A 69 -14.26 5.79 14.09
N GLN A 70 -14.53 5.99 12.79
CA GLN A 70 -15.06 4.93 11.92
C GLN A 70 -14.07 3.76 11.81
N ARG A 71 -12.78 4.04 11.74
CA ARG A 71 -11.76 3.00 11.72
C ARG A 71 -11.75 2.18 13.01
N GLN A 72 -11.87 2.84 14.17
CA GLN A 72 -11.90 2.16 15.46
C GLN A 72 -13.16 1.30 15.59
N ALA A 73 -14.32 1.84 15.23
CA ALA A 73 -15.59 1.11 15.21
C ALA A 73 -15.53 -0.13 14.28
N PHE A 74 -14.92 0.01 13.11
CA PHE A 74 -14.71 -1.12 12.20
C PHE A 74 -13.82 -2.20 12.79
N ILE A 75 -12.73 -1.82 13.50
CA ILE A 75 -11.84 -2.78 14.16
C ILE A 75 -12.58 -3.56 15.25
N GLU A 76 -13.39 -2.90 16.07
CA GLU A 76 -14.20 -3.52 17.11
C GLU A 76 -15.23 -4.50 16.51
N GLN A 77 -15.92 -4.07 15.47
CA GLN A 77 -16.85 -4.92 14.73
C GLN A 77 -16.14 -6.16 14.13
N LEU A 78 -14.98 -5.96 13.49
CA LEU A 78 -14.19 -7.05 12.93
C LEU A 78 -13.74 -8.04 14.01
N GLN A 79 -13.28 -7.56 15.17
CA GLN A 79 -12.92 -8.43 16.28
C GLN A 79 -14.09 -9.30 16.75
N SER A 80 -15.28 -8.72 16.91
CA SER A 80 -16.50 -9.46 17.27
C SER A 80 -16.86 -10.53 16.24
N VAL A 81 -16.70 -10.21 14.93
CA VAL A 81 -16.94 -11.15 13.84
C VAL A 81 -15.94 -12.31 13.90
N LEU A 82 -14.65 -12.02 14.10
CA LEU A 82 -13.61 -13.07 14.19
C LEU A 82 -13.78 -13.96 15.44
N GLU A 83 -14.19 -13.39 16.56
CA GLU A 83 -14.52 -14.17 17.76
C GLU A 83 -15.72 -15.10 17.55
N GLY A 84 -16.75 -14.63 16.83
CA GLY A 84 -17.88 -15.47 16.43
C GLY A 84 -17.46 -16.63 15.53
N ALA A 85 -16.54 -16.38 14.57
CA ALA A 85 -15.97 -17.40 13.71
C ALA A 85 -15.21 -18.48 14.51
N GLN A 86 -14.44 -18.07 15.53
CA GLN A 86 -13.72 -19.01 16.41
C GLN A 86 -14.66 -19.89 17.25
N ARG A 87 -15.91 -19.48 17.42
CA ARG A 87 -16.96 -20.27 18.10
C ARG A 87 -17.88 -21.03 17.12
N ASP A 88 -17.50 -21.13 15.84
CA ASP A 88 -18.26 -21.77 14.78
C ASP A 88 -19.69 -21.22 14.58
N GLN A 89 -19.94 -19.97 14.96
CA GLN A 89 -21.24 -19.32 14.80
C GLN A 89 -21.52 -18.92 13.35
N HIS A 90 -20.47 -18.65 12.58
CA HIS A 90 -20.52 -18.29 11.17
C HIS A 90 -19.16 -18.52 10.51
N LEU A 91 -19.14 -18.57 9.19
CA LEU A 91 -17.95 -18.69 8.38
C LEU A 91 -17.55 -17.31 7.87
N VAL A 92 -16.29 -16.93 8.13
CA VAL A 92 -15.73 -15.65 7.68
C VAL A 92 -14.86 -15.88 6.44
N VAL A 93 -15.16 -15.14 5.39
CA VAL A 93 -14.43 -15.19 4.11
C VAL A 93 -13.89 -13.81 3.77
N PHE A 94 -12.58 -13.72 3.60
CA PHE A 94 -11.95 -12.54 3.00
C PHE A 94 -11.87 -12.74 1.50
N LEU A 95 -12.44 -11.82 0.75
CA LEU A 95 -12.49 -11.83 -0.71
C LEU A 95 -11.64 -10.68 -1.25
N ASP A 96 -10.73 -11.00 -2.19
CA ASP A 96 -9.90 -10.02 -2.89
C ASP A 96 -9.66 -10.46 -4.33
N GLU A 97 -9.35 -9.52 -5.22
CA GLU A 97 -9.05 -9.79 -6.62
C GLU A 97 -7.58 -9.56 -6.93
N ALA A 98 -7.02 -10.44 -7.73
CA ALA A 98 -5.70 -10.31 -8.30
C ALA A 98 -5.73 -10.40 -9.83
N HIS A 99 -4.93 -9.58 -10.49
CA HIS A 99 -4.82 -9.57 -11.94
C HIS A 99 -3.40 -9.93 -12.37
N ILE A 100 -3.27 -10.95 -13.21
CA ILE A 100 -2.00 -11.31 -13.84
C ILE A 100 -2.08 -10.89 -15.30
N HIS A 101 -1.15 -10.05 -15.70
CA HIS A 101 -1.00 -9.61 -17.09
C HIS A 101 0.11 -10.41 -17.77
N GLN A 102 -0.15 -10.86 -18.98
CA GLN A 102 0.87 -11.48 -19.83
C GLN A 102 1.72 -10.38 -20.45
N ASP A 103 2.81 -10.00 -19.79
CA ASP A 103 3.77 -9.03 -20.32
C ASP A 103 5.16 -9.29 -19.74
N ALA A 104 6.15 -8.56 -20.29
CA ALA A 104 7.51 -8.65 -19.82
C ALA A 104 7.65 -8.16 -18.37
N ASP A 105 8.50 -8.81 -17.61
CA ASP A 105 8.90 -8.32 -16.27
C ASP A 105 9.70 -7.02 -16.42
N LEU A 106 9.15 -5.93 -15.88
CA LEU A 106 9.77 -4.61 -15.84
C LEU A 106 10.74 -4.46 -14.64
N GLY A 107 11.54 -5.48 -14.37
CA GLY A 107 12.55 -5.49 -13.33
C GLY A 107 13.69 -4.49 -13.58
N TYR A 108 14.72 -4.60 -12.77
CA TYR A 108 15.93 -3.79 -12.90
C TYR A 108 16.93 -4.46 -13.83
N GLY A 109 17.65 -3.67 -14.64
CA GLY A 109 18.73 -4.16 -15.50
C GLY A 109 19.80 -3.10 -15.72
N TRP A 110 20.89 -3.47 -16.38
CA TRP A 110 21.99 -2.58 -16.69
C TRP A 110 21.74 -1.89 -18.03
N ALA A 111 21.89 -0.56 -18.06
CA ALA A 111 21.88 0.25 -19.26
C ALA A 111 22.94 1.36 -19.13
N GLU A 112 23.33 1.96 -20.23
CA GLU A 112 24.23 3.12 -20.22
C GLU A 112 23.63 4.27 -19.41
N ARG A 113 24.50 4.99 -18.70
CA ARG A 113 24.08 6.12 -17.87
C ARG A 113 23.39 7.20 -18.73
N GLY A 114 22.16 7.53 -18.38
CA GLY A 114 21.32 8.47 -19.13
C GLY A 114 20.47 7.84 -20.23
N GLN A 115 20.64 6.55 -20.50
CA GLN A 115 19.79 5.80 -21.41
C GLN A 115 18.69 5.05 -20.66
N ARG A 116 17.59 4.79 -21.36
CA ARG A 116 16.50 3.96 -20.83
C ARG A 116 16.73 2.50 -21.18
N LEU A 117 16.52 1.61 -20.23
CA LEU A 117 16.42 0.19 -20.49
C LEU A 117 15.05 -0.10 -21.10
N TRP A 118 15.05 -0.64 -22.32
CA TRP A 118 13.84 -1.05 -23.02
C TRP A 118 13.72 -2.56 -23.01
N ILE A 119 12.55 -3.07 -22.67
CA ILE A 119 12.21 -4.49 -22.73
C ILE A 119 11.07 -4.64 -23.72
N ALA A 120 11.19 -5.60 -24.65
CA ALA A 120 10.13 -5.86 -25.62
C ALA A 120 8.88 -6.38 -24.91
N SER A 121 7.74 -5.73 -25.13
CA SER A 121 6.43 -6.16 -24.64
C SER A 121 5.69 -6.91 -25.75
N SER A 122 5.15 -8.07 -25.44
CA SER A 122 4.28 -8.84 -26.34
C SER A 122 2.80 -8.44 -26.18
N SER A 123 2.45 -7.72 -25.11
CA SER A 123 1.07 -7.29 -24.82
C SER A 123 1.01 -5.83 -24.32
N PRO A 124 1.42 -4.85 -25.16
CA PRO A 124 1.57 -3.44 -24.73
C PRO A 124 0.27 -2.79 -24.26
N ARG A 125 -0.88 -3.35 -24.57
CA ARG A 125 -2.20 -2.87 -24.14
C ARG A 125 -2.75 -3.62 -22.93
N LEU A 126 -1.97 -4.49 -22.29
CA LEU A 126 -2.41 -5.34 -21.16
C LEU A 126 -3.69 -6.12 -21.48
N SER A 127 -3.92 -6.45 -22.77
CA SER A 127 -5.13 -7.13 -23.23
C SER A 127 -5.18 -8.60 -22.80
N ALA A 128 -4.03 -9.26 -22.71
CA ALA A 128 -3.93 -10.62 -22.23
C ALA A 128 -3.75 -10.61 -20.70
N ARG A 129 -4.85 -10.76 -19.99
CA ARG A 129 -4.88 -10.87 -18.53
C ARG A 129 -5.78 -11.98 -18.06
N VAL A 130 -5.46 -12.54 -16.92
CA VAL A 130 -6.35 -13.42 -16.15
C VAL A 130 -6.56 -12.77 -14.79
N SER A 131 -7.80 -12.73 -14.35
CA SER A 131 -8.19 -12.28 -13.03
C SER A 131 -8.45 -13.48 -12.14
N PHE A 132 -8.08 -13.39 -10.89
CA PHE A 132 -8.37 -14.40 -9.88
C PHE A 132 -9.18 -13.75 -8.78
N TYR A 133 -10.22 -14.43 -8.34
CA TYR A 133 -10.84 -14.15 -7.06
C TYR A 133 -10.21 -15.07 -6.03
N GLY A 134 -9.56 -14.46 -5.04
CA GLY A 134 -8.97 -15.12 -3.88
C GLY A 134 -9.93 -15.07 -2.70
N LEU A 135 -10.27 -16.24 -2.15
CA LEU A 135 -11.12 -16.37 -0.99
C LEU A 135 -10.31 -17.03 0.12
N TYR A 136 -10.11 -16.31 1.22
CA TYR A 136 -9.51 -16.89 2.41
C TYR A 136 -10.61 -17.27 3.40
N LEU A 137 -10.79 -18.57 3.61
CA LEU A 137 -11.74 -19.15 4.57
C LEU A 137 -11.09 -19.11 5.96
N TYR A 138 -11.42 -18.09 6.75
CA TYR A 138 -10.75 -17.83 8.03
C TYR A 138 -10.84 -19.00 9.00
N ASN A 139 -12.02 -19.61 9.15
CA ASN A 139 -12.26 -20.72 10.09
C ASN A 139 -11.43 -21.96 9.75
N GLU A 140 -11.21 -22.20 8.45
CA GLU A 140 -10.47 -23.38 7.97
C GLU A 140 -8.98 -23.12 7.74
N GLY A 141 -8.57 -21.84 7.68
CA GLY A 141 -7.21 -21.45 7.31
C GLY A 141 -6.86 -21.77 5.86
N GLN A 142 -7.86 -21.91 4.97
CA GLN A 142 -7.68 -22.33 3.59
C GLN A 142 -7.89 -21.18 2.62
N VAL A 143 -7.20 -21.26 1.46
CA VAL A 143 -7.36 -20.33 0.35
C VAL A 143 -8.00 -21.07 -0.83
N ARG A 144 -8.99 -20.44 -1.44
CA ARG A 144 -9.55 -20.81 -2.73
C ARG A 144 -9.15 -19.78 -3.77
N LEU A 145 -8.77 -20.21 -4.98
CA LEU A 145 -8.44 -19.32 -6.10
C LEU A 145 -9.30 -19.72 -7.30
N TRP A 146 -10.14 -18.78 -7.74
CA TRP A 146 -11.02 -19.03 -8.88
C TRP A 146 -10.66 -18.09 -10.04
N PRO A 147 -10.18 -18.65 -11.17
CA PRO A 147 -9.80 -17.86 -12.33
C PRO A 147 -11.04 -17.40 -13.12
N TYR A 148 -10.98 -16.15 -13.57
CA TYR A 148 -11.96 -15.51 -14.46
C TYR A 148 -11.23 -14.73 -15.53
N PRO A 149 -11.82 -14.54 -16.73
CA PRO A 149 -11.21 -13.73 -17.79
C PRO A 149 -10.96 -12.28 -17.35
N ARG A 150 -11.80 -11.76 -16.47
CA ARG A 150 -11.71 -10.41 -15.88
C ARG A 150 -12.51 -10.35 -14.57
N ALA A 151 -12.17 -9.41 -13.70
CA ALA A 151 -13.02 -9.05 -12.58
C ALA A 151 -14.05 -7.99 -13.05
N ASN A 152 -15.30 -8.21 -12.73
CA ASN A 152 -16.43 -7.32 -12.98
C ASN A 152 -17.63 -7.75 -12.10
N GLY A 153 -18.69 -6.92 -12.08
CA GLY A 153 -19.87 -7.19 -11.26
C GLY A 153 -20.53 -8.54 -11.53
N ASP A 154 -20.63 -8.96 -12.80
CA ASP A 154 -21.25 -10.26 -13.15
C ASP A 154 -20.45 -11.44 -12.59
N HIS A 155 -19.12 -11.40 -12.76
CA HIS A 155 -18.24 -12.44 -12.22
C HIS A 155 -18.20 -12.40 -10.69
N THR A 156 -18.26 -11.24 -10.05
CA THR A 156 -18.36 -11.14 -8.60
C THR A 156 -19.65 -11.78 -8.08
N ILE A 157 -20.77 -11.55 -8.75
CA ILE A 157 -22.05 -12.21 -8.42
C ILE A 157 -21.94 -13.74 -8.57
N ASP A 158 -21.26 -14.21 -9.64
CA ASP A 158 -21.02 -15.63 -9.84
C ASP A 158 -20.16 -16.24 -8.73
N VAL A 159 -19.07 -15.56 -8.33
CA VAL A 159 -18.24 -15.92 -7.20
C VAL A 159 -19.04 -16.07 -5.90
N LEU A 160 -19.90 -15.08 -5.61
CA LEU A 160 -20.73 -15.11 -4.41
C LEU A 160 -21.78 -16.24 -4.45
N ARG A 161 -22.36 -16.52 -5.63
CA ARG A 161 -23.29 -17.65 -5.84
C ARG A 161 -22.56 -18.98 -5.64
N ARG A 162 -21.37 -19.14 -6.20
CA ARG A 162 -20.55 -20.31 -6.05
C ARG A 162 -20.14 -20.53 -4.60
N LEU A 163 -19.73 -19.47 -3.90
CA LEU A 163 -19.43 -19.55 -2.46
C LEU A 163 -20.65 -19.98 -1.66
N ARG A 164 -21.84 -19.43 -1.93
CA ARG A 164 -23.08 -19.82 -1.26
C ARG A 164 -23.45 -21.27 -1.56
N ALA A 165 -23.18 -21.77 -2.78
CA ALA A 165 -23.47 -23.15 -3.15
C ALA A 165 -22.50 -24.14 -2.46
N GLU A 166 -21.25 -23.74 -2.22
CA GLU A 166 -20.26 -24.54 -1.46
C GLU A 166 -20.63 -24.64 0.04
N PHE A 167 -21.24 -23.60 0.60
CA PHE A 167 -21.65 -23.51 2.01
C PHE A 167 -23.15 -23.17 2.14
N PRO A 168 -24.07 -24.10 1.81
CA PRO A 168 -25.49 -23.79 1.69
C PRO A 168 -26.19 -23.48 3.02
N SER A 169 -25.73 -24.08 4.12
CA SER A 169 -26.38 -24.03 5.44
C SER A 169 -25.70 -23.05 6.40
N GLU A 170 -24.46 -22.67 6.14
CA GLU A 170 -23.65 -21.84 7.02
C GLU A 170 -24.03 -20.36 6.93
N ALA A 171 -23.99 -19.66 8.04
CA ALA A 171 -24.02 -18.21 8.05
C ALA A 171 -22.69 -17.70 7.51
N LEU A 172 -22.71 -16.97 6.37
CA LEU A 172 -21.51 -16.44 5.71
C LEU A 172 -21.37 -14.96 5.98
N ILE A 173 -20.19 -14.55 6.43
CA ILE A 173 -19.76 -13.15 6.50
C ILE A 173 -18.62 -12.97 5.50
N VAL A 174 -18.85 -12.15 4.46
CA VAL A 174 -17.84 -11.85 3.44
C VAL A 174 -17.28 -10.45 3.70
N LEU A 175 -15.98 -10.38 3.88
CA LEU A 175 -15.21 -9.15 4.01
C LEU A 175 -14.53 -8.88 2.65
N TRP A 176 -14.90 -7.77 2.03
CA TRP A 176 -14.46 -7.39 0.70
C TRP A 176 -14.19 -5.87 0.64
N ASP A 177 -13.18 -5.45 -0.09
CA ASP A 177 -12.77 -4.03 -0.16
C ASP A 177 -13.72 -3.12 -0.95
N GLY A 178 -14.72 -3.71 -1.60
CA GLY A 178 -15.77 -2.95 -2.29
C GLY A 178 -15.27 -2.20 -3.53
N ALA A 179 -14.38 -2.80 -4.32
CA ALA A 179 -13.93 -2.21 -5.57
C ALA A 179 -15.12 -1.80 -6.45
N PRO A 180 -15.19 -0.55 -6.94
CA PRO A 180 -16.26 -0.12 -7.84
C PRO A 180 -16.03 -0.73 -9.23
N TYR A 181 -17.01 -1.44 -9.74
CA TYR A 181 -17.03 -1.98 -11.10
C TYR A 181 -17.92 -1.15 -12.02
#